data_0bbfdff46ead949687131bc37261e182
#
_entry.id   0bbfdff46ead949687131bc37261e182
#
_cell.length_a   1.000
_cell.length_b   1.000
_cell.length_c   1.000
_cell.angle_alpha   90.00
_cell.angle_beta   90.00
_cell.angle_gamma   90.00
#
_symmetry.space_group_name_H-M   'P 1'
#
loop_
_entity.id
_entity.type
_entity.pdbx_description
1 polymer ?
#
loop_
_entity_poly.entity_id
_entity_poly.type
_entity_poly.pdbx_seq_one_letter_code
_entity_poly.pdbx_strand_id
1 'polypeptide(L)'
;MATMESLIGLVNRIQRACTALGDYGGGDSALSSLWDALPSVVVVGGQAGNLTEQELAGELFVFSCDVCLVMESSGKSSVLESIVGRDFLPRGSGIVTRRPLVLQLHKTDGGEEYAEFGHMPRRRFTDFSLVRQEIQDETDRITGKSKQISPIPIHLSIYSPNVVNLTLIDLPGLTKVAVEGQPESIVEDIEKMVRTYVDKPNSIILAISPANQDIATSDAMKLAKEVDPSGYNCMYYMG
;
A
#
# COMPACT_ATOMS: atom_id res chain seq x y z
N MET A 1 34.63 3.45 3.98
CA MET A 1 33.46 2.55 4.03
C MET A 1 32.23 3.38 3.73
N ALA A 2 31.42 3.01 2.74
CA ALA A 2 30.13 3.67 2.54
C ALA A 2 29.25 3.32 3.76
N THR A 3 28.66 4.33 4.39
CA THR A 3 27.73 4.10 5.50
C THR A 3 26.45 3.47 4.95
N MET A 4 25.71 2.73 5.77
CA MET A 4 24.41 2.16 5.40
C MET A 4 23.47 3.25 4.86
N GLU A 5 23.48 4.45 5.45
CA GLU A 5 22.71 5.61 4.99
C GLU A 5 23.08 6.06 3.58
N SER A 6 24.37 6.04 3.20
CA SER A 6 24.78 6.41 1.85
C SER A 6 24.37 5.36 0.80
N LEU A 7 24.30 4.09 1.18
CA LEU A 7 23.83 3.01 0.32
C LEU A 7 22.31 3.13 0.08
N ILE A 8 21.52 3.33 1.14
CA ILE A 8 20.08 3.57 1.06
C ILE A 8 19.78 4.81 0.20
N GLY A 9 20.54 5.90 0.41
CA GLY A 9 20.41 7.11 -0.39
C GLY A 9 20.74 6.91 -1.88
N LEU A 10 21.68 6.01 -2.20
CA LEU A 10 22.00 5.63 -3.58
C LEU A 10 20.85 4.82 -4.20
N VAL A 11 20.34 3.81 -3.50
CA VAL A 11 19.20 3.00 -3.93
C VAL A 11 17.99 3.88 -4.26
N ASN A 12 17.62 4.81 -3.37
CA ASN A 12 16.49 5.72 -3.59
C ASN A 12 16.71 6.67 -4.79
N ARG A 13 17.96 7.09 -5.06
CA ARG A 13 18.26 7.91 -6.25
C ARG A 13 18.12 7.11 -7.55
N ILE A 14 18.55 5.85 -7.52
CA ILE A 14 18.38 4.95 -8.67
C ILE A 14 16.89 4.69 -8.90
N GLN A 15 16.12 4.40 -7.87
CA GLN A 15 14.67 4.21 -7.97
C GLN A 15 13.97 5.42 -8.58
N ARG A 16 14.32 6.65 -8.16
CA ARG A 16 13.76 7.87 -8.76
C ARG A 16 14.12 8.03 -10.23
N ALA A 17 15.37 7.74 -10.59
CA ALA A 17 15.79 7.80 -11.98
C ALA A 17 15.03 6.79 -12.85
N CYS A 18 14.83 5.56 -12.36
CA CYS A 18 14.07 4.53 -13.05
C CYS A 18 12.59 4.94 -13.22
N THR A 19 11.96 5.51 -12.17
CA THR A 19 10.58 6.02 -12.24
C THR A 19 10.47 7.13 -13.28
N ALA A 20 11.36 8.14 -13.23
CA ALA A 20 11.34 9.26 -14.15
C ALA A 20 11.56 8.84 -15.62
N LEU A 21 12.34 7.81 -15.86
CA LEU A 21 12.58 7.27 -17.20
C LEU A 21 11.42 6.39 -17.68
N GLY A 22 10.78 5.65 -16.78
CA GLY A 22 9.58 4.83 -17.09
C GLY A 22 8.38 5.67 -17.49
N ASP A 23 8.20 6.85 -16.87
CA ASP A 23 7.10 7.77 -17.18
C ASP A 23 7.25 8.46 -18.55
N TYR A 24 8.45 8.49 -19.13
CA TYR A 24 8.72 9.10 -20.45
C TYR A 24 8.50 8.17 -21.66
N GLY A 25 7.94 6.99 -21.45
CA GLY A 25 7.42 6.13 -22.52
C GLY A 25 8.49 5.42 -23.33
N GLY A 26 8.41 4.13 -23.32
CA GLY A 26 9.13 3.27 -24.26
C GLY A 26 9.97 2.24 -23.53
N GLY A 27 9.35 1.14 -23.28
CA GLY A 27 9.81 -0.24 -23.17
C GLY A 27 11.30 -0.55 -23.21
N ASP A 28 12.12 0.13 -22.45
CA ASP A 28 13.51 -0.27 -22.33
C ASP A 28 13.59 -1.35 -21.23
N SER A 29 13.68 -2.61 -21.66
CA SER A 29 13.72 -3.79 -20.79
C SER A 29 14.85 -3.74 -19.74
N ALA A 30 15.90 -2.96 -19.99
CA ALA A 30 17.02 -2.80 -19.06
C ALA A 30 16.66 -1.97 -17.80
N LEU A 31 15.79 -0.97 -17.94
CA LEU A 31 15.35 -0.13 -16.82
C LEU A 31 14.33 -0.84 -15.95
N SER A 32 13.42 -1.63 -16.54
CA SER A 32 12.48 -2.46 -15.78
C SER A 32 13.22 -3.51 -14.97
N SER A 33 14.27 -4.13 -15.53
CA SER A 33 15.08 -5.12 -14.80
C SER A 33 15.86 -4.51 -13.63
N LEU A 34 16.30 -3.26 -13.76
CA LEU A 34 16.97 -2.55 -12.67
C LEU A 34 15.98 -2.20 -11.54
N TRP A 35 14.77 -1.76 -11.88
CA TRP A 35 13.71 -1.50 -10.91
C TRP A 35 13.36 -2.75 -10.09
N ASP A 36 13.21 -3.89 -10.78
CA ASP A 36 12.89 -5.18 -10.15
C ASP A 36 14.02 -5.72 -9.26
N ALA A 37 15.25 -5.26 -9.48
CA ALA A 37 16.40 -5.64 -8.66
C ALA A 37 16.58 -4.81 -7.38
N LEU A 38 15.85 -3.68 -7.23
CA LEU A 38 15.97 -2.83 -6.04
C LEU A 38 15.07 -3.33 -4.91
N PRO A 39 15.57 -3.29 -3.64
CA PRO A 39 14.78 -3.72 -2.50
C PRO A 39 13.59 -2.79 -2.25
N SER A 40 12.44 -3.37 -1.96
CA SER A 40 11.21 -2.66 -1.60
C SER A 40 10.48 -3.38 -0.47
N VAL A 41 9.71 -2.63 0.32
CA VAL A 41 8.82 -3.20 1.34
C VAL A 41 7.41 -3.22 0.79
N VAL A 42 6.83 -4.40 0.66
CA VAL A 42 5.48 -4.61 0.16
C VAL A 42 4.53 -4.80 1.32
N VAL A 43 3.51 -3.95 1.42
CA VAL A 43 2.54 -3.94 2.52
C VAL A 43 1.29 -4.69 2.10
N VAL A 44 0.98 -5.79 2.79
CA VAL A 44 -0.19 -6.62 2.55
C VAL A 44 -1.07 -6.68 3.80
N GLY A 45 -2.37 -6.67 3.59
CA GLY A 45 -3.36 -6.77 4.68
C GLY A 45 -4.68 -7.28 4.12
N GLY A 46 -5.48 -7.91 4.98
CA GLY A 46 -6.84 -8.30 4.65
C GLY A 46 -7.78 -7.10 4.59
N GLN A 47 -8.82 -7.22 3.80
CA GLN A 47 -9.98 -6.35 3.87
C GLN A 47 -11.06 -7.06 4.68
N ALA A 48 -11.71 -6.34 5.61
CA ALA A 48 -12.88 -6.87 6.29
C ALA A 48 -13.99 -7.13 5.25
N GLY A 49 -14.39 -8.40 5.11
CA GLY A 49 -15.58 -8.75 4.34
C GLY A 49 -16.81 -8.12 5.00
N ASN A 50 -17.81 -7.72 4.21
CA ASN A 50 -19.13 -7.40 4.74
C ASN A 50 -19.69 -8.67 5.39
N LEU A 51 -19.72 -8.71 6.73
CA LEU A 51 -20.51 -9.72 7.41
C LEU A 51 -21.97 -9.50 7.02
N THR A 52 -22.64 -10.53 6.53
CA THR A 52 -24.06 -10.45 6.24
C THR A 52 -24.84 -10.30 7.56
N GLU A 53 -26.00 -9.61 7.53
CA GLU A 53 -26.86 -9.46 8.72
C GLU A 53 -27.17 -10.78 9.44
N GLN A 54 -27.07 -11.92 8.76
CA GLN A 54 -27.28 -13.27 9.33
C GLN A 54 -26.08 -13.76 10.18
N GLU A 55 -24.86 -13.34 9.88
CA GLU A 55 -23.67 -13.68 10.68
C GLU A 55 -23.56 -12.79 11.94
N LEU A 56 -24.10 -11.58 11.89
CA LEU A 56 -24.23 -10.68 13.05
C LEU A 56 -25.27 -11.14 14.07
N ALA A 57 -26.28 -11.91 13.67
CA ALA A 57 -27.33 -12.38 14.56
C ALA A 57 -26.90 -13.48 15.55
N GLY A 58 -25.73 -14.08 15.36
CA GLY A 58 -25.21 -15.18 16.20
C GLY A 58 -24.45 -14.73 17.45
N GLU A 59 -24.01 -13.50 17.56
CA GLU A 59 -23.21 -13.01 18.69
C GLU A 59 -23.65 -11.66 19.27
N LEU A 60 -24.94 -11.34 19.15
CA LEU A 60 -25.46 -10.08 19.72
C LEU A 60 -25.72 -10.23 21.22
N PHE A 61 -24.69 -10.02 22.04
CA PHE A 61 -24.88 -9.55 23.41
C PHE A 61 -25.04 -8.03 23.39
N VAL A 62 -26.28 -7.61 23.64
CA VAL A 62 -26.74 -6.23 23.66
C VAL A 62 -25.98 -5.43 24.71
N PHE A 63 -25.12 -4.49 24.33
CA PHE A 63 -24.87 -3.29 25.10
C PHE A 63 -25.31 -2.08 24.28
N SER A 64 -26.36 -1.43 24.79
CA SER A 64 -26.88 -0.16 24.30
C SER A 64 -25.80 0.92 24.36
N CYS A 65 -25.20 1.21 23.26
CA CYS A 65 -24.52 2.46 22.95
C CYS A 65 -24.36 2.53 21.42
N ASP A 66 -24.52 3.72 20.85
CA ASP A 66 -24.39 3.96 19.40
C ASP A 66 -23.04 3.42 18.88
N VAL A 67 -22.99 2.15 18.56
CA VAL A 67 -21.84 1.51 17.95
C VAL A 67 -21.92 1.85 16.48
N CYS A 68 -21.25 2.91 16.10
CA CYS A 68 -20.82 3.11 14.74
C CYS A 68 -19.98 1.87 14.37
N LEU A 69 -20.53 0.95 13.59
CA LEU A 69 -19.82 -0.19 13.02
C LEU A 69 -18.74 0.37 12.08
N VAL A 70 -17.61 0.72 12.62
CA VAL A 70 -16.40 0.98 11.86
C VAL A 70 -15.94 -0.38 11.34
N MET A 71 -16.20 -0.63 10.06
CA MET A 71 -15.67 -1.79 9.37
C MET A 71 -14.15 -1.68 9.37
N GLU A 72 -13.51 -2.46 10.23
CA GLU A 72 -12.07 -2.43 10.45
C GLU A 72 -11.34 -3.00 9.24
N SER A 73 -10.67 -2.13 8.49
CA SER A 73 -9.58 -2.53 7.62
C SER A 73 -8.42 -3.07 8.49
N SER A 74 -7.53 -3.89 7.92
CA SER A 74 -6.38 -4.50 8.63
C SER A 74 -5.42 -3.51 9.33
N GLY A 75 -5.71 -2.20 9.35
CA GLY A 75 -4.82 -1.18 9.90
C GLY A 75 -3.65 -0.79 8.97
N LYS A 76 -3.62 -1.31 7.74
CA LYS A 76 -2.55 -1.08 6.75
C LYS A 76 -2.25 0.41 6.53
N SER A 77 -3.29 1.21 6.26
CA SER A 77 -3.15 2.66 6.07
C SER A 77 -2.66 3.37 7.33
N SER A 78 -3.12 2.95 8.52
CA SER A 78 -2.69 3.53 9.79
C SER A 78 -1.21 3.27 10.06
N VAL A 79 -0.70 2.09 9.72
CA VAL A 79 0.73 1.76 9.85
C VAL A 79 1.56 2.62 8.91
N LEU A 80 1.15 2.76 7.64
CA LEU A 80 1.83 3.60 6.66
C LEU A 80 1.84 5.07 7.08
N GLU A 81 0.71 5.60 7.52
CA GLU A 81 0.60 6.98 8.02
C GLU A 81 1.43 7.20 9.28
N SER A 82 1.55 6.19 10.17
CA SER A 82 2.44 6.25 11.34
C SER A 82 3.92 6.30 10.96
N ILE A 83 4.35 5.58 9.92
CA ILE A 83 5.73 5.62 9.41
C ILE A 83 6.06 7.00 8.84
N VAL A 84 5.10 7.63 8.17
CA VAL A 84 5.25 8.97 7.58
C VAL A 84 5.06 10.07 8.62
N GLY A 85 4.26 9.82 9.66
CA GLY A 85 3.87 10.82 10.67
C GLY A 85 2.81 11.80 10.16
N ARG A 86 2.10 11.48 9.07
CA ARG A 86 1.09 12.32 8.43
C ARG A 86 -0.08 11.51 7.91
N ASP A 87 -1.26 12.06 8.01
CA ASP A 87 -2.51 11.52 7.44
C ASP A 87 -2.60 11.94 5.96
N PHE A 88 -2.39 11.01 5.04
CA PHE A 88 -2.38 11.33 3.59
C PHE A 88 -3.09 10.26 2.74
N LEU A 89 -3.45 9.12 3.30
CA LEU A 89 -4.12 8.07 2.55
C LEU A 89 -5.64 8.31 2.49
N PRO A 90 -6.29 7.97 1.36
CA PRO A 90 -7.74 7.98 1.27
C PRO A 90 -8.37 7.06 2.33
N ARG A 91 -9.51 7.48 2.86
CA ARG A 91 -10.31 6.70 3.83
C ARG A 91 -11.72 6.51 3.26
N GLY A 92 -12.33 5.37 3.52
CA GLY A 92 -13.68 5.09 3.03
C GLY A 92 -14.09 3.65 3.29
N SER A 93 -15.34 3.32 2.96
CA SER A 93 -15.86 1.95 3.00
C SER A 93 -15.49 1.18 1.72
N GLY A 94 -15.27 -0.13 1.85
CA GLY A 94 -14.93 -1.00 0.74
C GLY A 94 -13.45 -0.96 0.36
N ILE A 95 -13.10 -1.28 -0.90
CA ILE A 95 -11.72 -1.24 -1.38
C ILE A 95 -11.32 0.22 -1.61
N VAL A 96 -10.59 0.81 -0.67
CA VAL A 96 -10.10 2.18 -0.74
C VAL A 96 -8.88 2.26 -1.63
N THR A 97 -7.89 1.39 -1.42
CA THR A 97 -6.71 1.28 -2.28
C THR A 97 -7.06 0.41 -3.48
N ARG A 98 -7.28 1.03 -4.64
CA ARG A 98 -7.68 0.35 -5.89
C ARG A 98 -6.56 0.25 -6.92
N ARG A 99 -5.40 0.84 -6.61
CA ARG A 99 -4.17 0.80 -7.40
C ARG A 99 -2.99 0.65 -6.46
N PRO A 100 -1.90 -0.02 -6.87
CA PRO A 100 -0.68 0.00 -6.07
C PRO A 100 -0.20 1.44 -5.87
N LEU A 101 0.16 1.80 -4.63
CA LEU A 101 0.80 3.07 -4.32
C LEU A 101 2.27 2.82 -3.98
N VAL A 102 3.16 3.25 -4.87
CA VAL A 102 4.61 3.23 -4.65
C VAL A 102 5.00 4.50 -3.93
N LEU A 103 5.24 4.39 -2.63
CA LEU A 103 5.57 5.48 -1.74
C LEU A 103 7.08 5.50 -1.50
N GLN A 104 7.73 6.57 -1.93
CA GLN A 104 9.15 6.79 -1.72
C GLN A 104 9.36 7.86 -0.65
N LEU A 105 9.95 7.47 0.47
CA LEU A 105 10.28 8.38 1.57
C LEU A 105 11.71 8.86 1.42
N HIS A 106 11.90 10.17 1.48
CA HIS A 106 13.19 10.83 1.37
C HIS A 106 13.46 11.69 2.60
N LYS A 107 14.43 11.27 3.39
CA LYS A 107 14.90 12.08 4.51
C LYS A 107 15.61 13.31 3.99
N THR A 108 15.24 14.48 4.53
CA THR A 108 15.87 15.77 4.27
C THR A 108 16.61 16.24 5.51
N ASP A 109 17.66 17.08 5.34
CA ASP A 109 18.43 17.64 6.46
C ASP A 109 17.68 18.76 7.22
N GLY A 110 16.42 19.00 6.86
CA GLY A 110 15.53 20.03 7.41
C GLY A 110 14.71 20.69 6.30
N GLY A 111 13.91 21.67 6.67
CA GLY A 111 13.05 22.41 5.76
C GLY A 111 11.59 21.98 5.84
N GLU A 112 10.80 22.51 4.93
CA GLU A 112 9.38 22.24 4.84
C GLU A 112 9.13 20.85 4.25
N GLU A 113 8.19 20.12 4.85
CA GLU A 113 7.77 18.82 4.35
C GLU A 113 6.90 19.01 3.11
N TYR A 114 7.13 18.19 2.09
CA TYR A 114 6.32 18.21 0.88
C TYR A 114 6.26 16.83 0.20
N ALA A 115 5.28 16.69 -0.66
CA ALA A 115 5.12 15.51 -1.50
C ALA A 115 5.14 15.89 -2.99
N GLU A 116 5.55 14.96 -3.84
CA GLU A 116 5.54 15.07 -5.30
C GLU A 116 4.99 13.79 -5.91
N PHE A 117 4.12 13.91 -6.92
CA PHE A 117 3.61 12.78 -7.69
C PHE A 117 4.40 12.58 -8.97
N GLY A 118 4.62 11.31 -9.39
CA GLY A 118 5.29 10.99 -10.62
C GLY A 118 4.58 11.56 -11.86
N HIS A 119 3.25 11.52 -11.89
CA HIS A 119 2.43 12.07 -12.98
C HIS A 119 2.31 13.60 -12.97
N MET A 120 2.74 14.27 -11.89
CA MET A 120 2.80 15.74 -11.76
C MET A 120 4.21 16.22 -11.39
N PRO A 121 5.22 16.01 -12.24
CA PRO A 121 6.57 16.42 -11.91
C PRO A 121 6.65 17.93 -11.73
N ARG A 122 7.43 18.37 -10.74
CA ARG A 122 7.63 19.78 -10.34
C ARG A 122 6.47 20.42 -9.56
N ARG A 123 5.36 19.73 -9.29
CA ARG A 123 4.31 20.22 -8.40
C ARG A 123 4.54 19.68 -7.00
N ARG A 124 4.80 20.59 -6.05
CA ARG A 124 4.97 20.25 -4.63
C ARG A 124 3.67 20.45 -3.88
N PHE A 125 3.36 19.47 -3.06
CA PHE A 125 2.20 19.47 -2.17
C PHE A 125 2.71 19.57 -0.73
N THR A 126 2.48 20.70 -0.07
CA THR A 126 2.81 20.92 1.35
C THR A 126 1.63 20.62 2.26
N ASP A 127 0.41 20.64 1.71
CA ASP A 127 -0.80 20.20 2.38
C ASP A 127 -1.11 18.74 2.05
N PHE A 128 -1.01 17.87 3.05
CA PHE A 128 -1.27 16.42 2.90
C PHE A 128 -2.74 16.08 2.68
N SER A 129 -3.67 16.99 2.95
CA SER A 129 -5.07 16.83 2.54
C SER A 129 -5.23 16.85 1.02
N LEU A 130 -4.45 17.69 0.33
CA LEU A 130 -4.39 17.75 -1.13
C LEU A 130 -3.67 16.52 -1.71
N VAL A 131 -2.69 15.94 -0.99
CA VAL A 131 -2.09 14.66 -1.39
C VAL A 131 -3.13 13.56 -1.37
N ARG A 132 -3.95 13.48 -0.31
CA ARG A 132 -5.06 12.52 -0.21
C ARG A 132 -6.04 12.67 -1.38
N GLN A 133 -6.43 13.90 -1.67
CA GLN A 133 -7.36 14.20 -2.76
C GLN A 133 -6.75 13.77 -4.11
N GLU A 134 -5.49 14.07 -4.36
CA GLU A 134 -4.82 13.71 -5.62
C GLU A 134 -4.70 12.19 -5.81
N ILE A 135 -4.42 11.42 -4.72
CA ILE A 135 -4.42 9.95 -4.79
C ILE A 135 -5.81 9.45 -5.23
N GLN A 136 -6.88 10.04 -4.69
CA GLN A 136 -8.25 9.67 -5.04
C GLN A 136 -8.56 10.04 -6.49
N ASP A 137 -8.26 11.26 -6.91
CA ASP A 137 -8.53 11.76 -8.24
C ASP A 137 -7.76 10.98 -9.31
N GLU A 138 -6.48 10.67 -9.04
CA GLU A 138 -5.65 9.86 -9.93
C GLU A 138 -6.14 8.41 -10.00
N THR A 139 -6.62 7.87 -8.89
CA THR A 139 -7.26 6.55 -8.87
C THR A 139 -8.51 6.55 -9.74
N ASP A 140 -9.40 7.51 -9.54
CA ASP A 140 -10.67 7.63 -10.29
C ASP A 140 -10.45 7.92 -11.77
N ARG A 141 -9.37 8.61 -12.13
CA ARG A 141 -9.01 8.88 -13.52
C ARG A 141 -8.76 7.60 -14.33
N ILE A 142 -8.13 6.61 -13.72
CA ILE A 142 -7.79 5.35 -14.40
C ILE A 142 -8.88 4.28 -14.21
N THR A 143 -9.40 4.13 -12.99
CA THR A 143 -10.39 3.08 -12.67
C THR A 143 -11.82 3.51 -12.91
N GLY A 144 -12.03 4.80 -13.20
CA GLY A 144 -13.37 5.39 -13.22
C GLY A 144 -14.00 5.42 -11.82
N LYS A 145 -15.27 5.79 -11.76
CA LYS A 145 -16.06 5.77 -10.51
C LYS A 145 -16.54 4.36 -10.13
N SER A 146 -16.19 3.35 -10.92
CA SER A 146 -16.47 1.94 -10.62
C SER A 146 -15.57 1.46 -9.48
N LYS A 147 -15.99 0.39 -8.81
CA LYS A 147 -15.18 -0.26 -7.75
C LYS A 147 -14.10 -1.20 -8.32
N GLN A 148 -13.66 -0.99 -9.57
CA GLN A 148 -12.62 -1.77 -10.22
C GLN A 148 -11.23 -1.41 -9.72
N ILE A 149 -10.29 -2.33 -9.87
CA ILE A 149 -8.87 -2.13 -9.58
C ILE A 149 -8.07 -1.95 -10.87
N SER A 150 -6.86 -1.40 -10.76
CA SER A 150 -5.91 -1.30 -11.87
C SER A 150 -4.51 -1.65 -11.39
N PRO A 151 -3.73 -2.40 -12.18
CA PRO A 151 -2.35 -2.74 -11.83
C PRO A 151 -1.35 -1.58 -12.04
N ILE A 152 -1.79 -0.48 -12.65
CA ILE A 152 -0.93 0.68 -12.91
C ILE A 152 -0.66 1.40 -11.59
N PRO A 153 0.61 1.50 -11.11
CA PRO A 153 0.91 2.11 -9.82
C PRO A 153 0.77 3.63 -9.85
N ILE A 154 0.51 4.21 -8.67
CA ILE A 154 0.68 5.64 -8.39
C ILE A 154 2.04 5.81 -7.73
N HIS A 155 2.88 6.71 -8.25
CA HIS A 155 4.16 7.04 -7.65
C HIS A 155 4.06 8.32 -6.83
N LEU A 156 4.37 8.22 -5.54
CA LEU A 156 4.34 9.32 -4.58
C LEU A 156 5.68 9.39 -3.85
N SER A 157 6.34 10.54 -3.90
CA SER A 157 7.56 10.82 -3.15
C SER A 157 7.26 11.81 -2.03
N ILE A 158 7.64 11.48 -0.79
CA ILE A 158 7.50 12.35 0.38
C ILE A 158 8.89 12.74 0.88
N TYR A 159 9.10 14.02 1.04
CA TYR A 159 10.34 14.63 1.52
C TYR A 159 10.09 15.21 2.90
N SER A 160 10.77 14.68 3.93
CA SER A 160 10.58 15.09 5.32
C SER A 160 11.84 14.84 6.15
N PRO A 161 12.18 15.66 7.12
CA PRO A 161 13.26 15.40 8.07
C PRO A 161 12.91 14.26 9.05
N ASN A 162 11.62 13.93 9.20
CA ASN A 162 11.10 13.00 10.18
C ASN A 162 10.94 11.57 9.67
N VAL A 163 11.21 11.33 8.37
CA VAL A 163 11.12 9.99 7.77
C VAL A 163 12.50 9.38 7.57
N VAL A 164 12.54 8.08 7.37
CA VAL A 164 13.72 7.35 6.89
C VAL A 164 13.65 7.18 5.37
N ASN A 165 14.81 7.03 4.72
CA ASN A 165 14.83 6.71 3.30
C ASN A 165 14.33 5.27 3.09
N LEU A 166 13.14 5.12 2.54
CA LEU A 166 12.47 3.84 2.39
C LEU A 166 11.49 3.87 1.23
N THR A 167 11.40 2.77 0.48
CA THR A 167 10.33 2.57 -0.49
C THR A 167 9.33 1.56 0.07
N LEU A 168 8.08 1.98 0.15
CA LEU A 168 6.94 1.19 0.57
C LEU A 168 5.99 1.02 -0.62
N ILE A 169 5.39 -0.16 -0.74
CA ILE A 169 4.37 -0.42 -1.76
C ILE A 169 3.09 -0.81 -1.05
N ASP A 170 2.11 0.10 -1.07
CA ASP A 170 0.77 -0.17 -0.56
C ASP A 170 -0.08 -0.83 -1.65
N LEU A 171 -0.63 -2.00 -1.34
CA LEU A 171 -1.42 -2.80 -2.25
C LEU A 171 -2.90 -2.82 -1.84
N PRO A 172 -3.82 -3.07 -2.77
CA PRO A 172 -5.20 -3.37 -2.41
C PRO A 172 -5.29 -4.47 -1.35
N GLY A 173 -6.21 -4.30 -0.40
CA GLY A 173 -6.41 -5.30 0.64
C GLY A 173 -6.93 -6.62 0.06
N LEU A 174 -6.36 -7.74 0.52
CA LEU A 174 -6.85 -9.07 0.17
C LEU A 174 -8.31 -9.22 0.63
N THR A 175 -9.16 -9.68 -0.26
CA THR A 175 -10.59 -9.89 0.01
C THR A 175 -10.99 -11.31 -0.38
N LYS A 176 -11.96 -11.88 0.32
CA LYS A 176 -12.50 -13.23 0.05
C LYS A 176 -13.75 -13.19 -0.82
N VAL A 177 -14.40 -12.03 -0.85
CA VAL A 177 -15.71 -11.88 -1.50
C VAL A 177 -15.76 -10.58 -2.26
N ALA A 178 -16.33 -10.61 -3.46
CA ALA A 178 -16.64 -9.38 -4.19
C ALA A 178 -17.78 -8.64 -3.47
N VAL A 179 -17.64 -7.33 -3.29
CA VAL A 179 -18.73 -6.50 -2.76
C VAL A 179 -19.62 -6.01 -3.90
N GLU A 180 -20.85 -5.59 -3.56
CA GLU A 180 -21.81 -5.09 -4.54
C GLU A 180 -21.21 -4.03 -5.48
N GLY A 181 -21.36 -4.26 -6.78
CA GLY A 181 -20.82 -3.39 -7.85
C GLY A 181 -19.38 -3.72 -8.26
N GLN A 182 -18.79 -4.82 -7.75
CA GLN A 182 -17.51 -5.35 -8.21
C GLN A 182 -17.70 -6.59 -9.10
N PRO A 183 -16.78 -6.84 -10.05
CA PRO A 183 -16.76 -8.09 -10.79
C PRO A 183 -16.44 -9.27 -9.88
N GLU A 184 -16.96 -10.45 -10.18
CA GLU A 184 -16.66 -11.69 -9.43
C GLU A 184 -15.17 -12.05 -9.46
N SER A 185 -14.46 -11.65 -10.52
CA SER A 185 -13.01 -11.86 -10.69
C SER A 185 -12.16 -11.01 -9.75
N ILE A 186 -12.73 -10.04 -9.00
CA ILE A 186 -11.97 -9.07 -8.19
C ILE A 186 -11.02 -9.74 -7.19
N VAL A 187 -11.42 -10.86 -6.62
CA VAL A 187 -10.62 -11.62 -5.64
C VAL A 187 -9.34 -12.15 -6.30
N GLU A 188 -9.49 -12.80 -7.45
CA GLU A 188 -8.35 -13.31 -8.22
C GLU A 188 -7.48 -12.20 -8.78
N ASP A 189 -8.09 -11.10 -9.22
CA ASP A 189 -7.37 -9.96 -9.78
C ASP A 189 -6.51 -9.25 -8.71
N ILE A 190 -7.02 -9.10 -7.48
CA ILE A 190 -6.27 -8.59 -6.35
C ILE A 190 -5.12 -9.54 -5.99
N GLU A 191 -5.39 -10.85 -5.90
CA GLU A 191 -4.36 -11.82 -5.56
C GLU A 191 -3.23 -11.83 -6.60
N LYS A 192 -3.56 -11.84 -7.90
CA LYS A 192 -2.58 -11.74 -8.98
C LYS A 192 -1.75 -10.47 -8.89
N MET A 193 -2.41 -9.34 -8.61
CA MET A 193 -1.72 -8.07 -8.44
C MET A 193 -0.75 -8.12 -7.25
N VAL A 194 -1.18 -8.61 -6.10
CA VAL A 194 -0.34 -8.74 -4.91
C VAL A 194 0.86 -9.64 -5.17
N ARG A 195 0.65 -10.81 -5.80
CA ARG A 195 1.71 -11.75 -6.16
C ARG A 195 2.76 -11.14 -7.08
N THR A 196 2.38 -10.25 -8.00
CA THR A 196 3.34 -9.53 -8.87
C THR A 196 4.39 -8.75 -8.07
N TYR A 197 4.07 -8.34 -6.85
CA TYR A 197 4.99 -7.60 -5.98
C TYR A 197 5.67 -8.48 -4.94
N VAL A 198 4.94 -9.40 -4.30
CA VAL A 198 5.50 -10.20 -3.19
C VAL A 198 6.40 -11.33 -3.66
N ASP A 199 6.19 -11.87 -4.87
CA ASP A 199 7.01 -12.96 -5.44
C ASP A 199 8.40 -12.47 -5.92
N LYS A 200 8.66 -11.16 -5.88
CA LYS A 200 9.96 -10.62 -6.25
C LYS A 200 11.01 -10.97 -5.20
N PRO A 201 12.21 -11.43 -5.58
CA PRO A 201 13.23 -11.92 -4.64
C PRO A 201 13.78 -10.84 -3.70
N ASN A 202 13.64 -9.57 -4.08
CA ASN A 202 14.13 -8.42 -3.31
C ASN A 202 13.00 -7.71 -2.52
N SER A 203 11.82 -8.30 -2.43
CA SER A 203 10.71 -7.77 -1.66
C SER A 203 10.75 -8.22 -0.21
N ILE A 204 10.61 -7.29 0.70
CA ILE A 204 10.34 -7.55 2.11
C ILE A 204 8.83 -7.41 2.30
N ILE A 205 8.19 -8.45 2.82
CA ILE A 205 6.74 -8.47 3.02
C ILE A 205 6.43 -7.95 4.43
N LEU A 206 5.65 -6.88 4.52
CA LEU A 206 5.05 -6.42 5.77
C LEU A 206 3.59 -6.87 5.81
N ALA A 207 3.33 -8.00 6.47
CA ALA A 207 1.99 -8.54 6.64
C ALA A 207 1.31 -7.93 7.86
N ILE A 208 0.16 -7.28 7.65
CA ILE A 208 -0.60 -6.59 8.68
C ILE A 208 -1.93 -7.31 8.91
N SER A 209 -2.21 -7.62 10.16
CA SER A 209 -3.47 -8.24 10.61
C SER A 209 -4.03 -7.47 11.81
N PRO A 210 -5.36 -7.32 11.94
CA PRO A 210 -5.97 -6.77 13.13
C PRO A 210 -5.64 -7.62 14.37
N ALA A 211 -5.37 -6.96 15.51
CA ALA A 211 -5.01 -7.66 16.74
C ALA A 211 -6.16 -8.50 17.33
N ASN A 212 -7.40 -8.18 16.99
CA ASN A 212 -8.61 -8.92 17.39
C ASN A 212 -8.93 -10.11 16.47
N GLN A 213 -8.16 -10.32 15.39
CA GLN A 213 -8.36 -11.42 14.47
C GLN A 213 -7.40 -12.58 14.77
N ASP A 214 -7.90 -13.82 14.64
CA ASP A 214 -7.05 -15.00 14.71
C ASP A 214 -6.05 -15.01 13.55
N ILE A 215 -4.77 -15.09 13.88
CA ILE A 215 -3.64 -15.15 12.94
C ILE A 215 -3.84 -16.27 11.91
N ALA A 216 -4.42 -17.40 12.31
CA ALA A 216 -4.66 -18.53 11.42
C ALA A 216 -5.68 -18.22 10.32
N THR A 217 -6.53 -17.21 10.50
CA THR A 217 -7.53 -16.78 9.50
C THR A 217 -7.04 -15.62 8.64
N SER A 218 -5.92 -14.98 8.97
CA SER A 218 -5.37 -13.84 8.24
C SER A 218 -4.79 -14.26 6.89
N ASP A 219 -5.37 -13.74 5.81
CA ASP A 219 -4.91 -14.04 4.45
C ASP A 219 -3.53 -13.41 4.16
N ALA A 220 -3.24 -12.26 4.77
CA ALA A 220 -1.92 -11.63 4.67
C ALA A 220 -0.82 -12.51 5.28
N MET A 221 -1.09 -13.11 6.44
CA MET A 221 -0.15 -14.00 7.12
C MET A 221 0.03 -15.33 6.36
N LYS A 222 -1.05 -15.85 5.77
CA LYS A 222 -0.99 -17.06 4.94
C LYS A 222 -0.15 -16.82 3.70
N LEU A 223 -0.43 -15.73 2.96
CA LEU A 223 0.31 -15.36 1.77
C LEU A 223 1.79 -15.13 2.08
N ALA A 224 2.12 -14.40 3.13
CA ALA A 224 3.51 -14.18 3.54
C ALA A 224 4.24 -15.49 3.82
N LYS A 225 3.59 -16.44 4.49
CA LYS A 225 4.17 -17.77 4.78
C LYS A 225 4.30 -18.65 3.53
N GLU A 226 3.39 -18.52 2.56
CA GLU A 226 3.50 -19.22 1.28
C GLU A 226 4.70 -18.74 0.45
N VAL A 227 4.89 -17.41 0.37
CA VAL A 227 5.95 -16.78 -0.42
C VAL A 227 7.31 -16.94 0.24
N ASP A 228 7.37 -16.81 1.56
CA ASP A 228 8.59 -16.99 2.34
C ASP A 228 8.38 -17.97 3.50
N PRO A 229 8.41 -19.28 3.25
CA PRO A 229 8.29 -20.28 4.30
C PRO A 229 9.38 -20.21 5.38
N SER A 230 10.52 -19.64 5.05
CA SER A 230 11.67 -19.46 5.96
C SER A 230 11.50 -18.27 6.91
N GLY A 231 10.65 -17.29 6.54
CA GLY A 231 10.36 -16.08 7.31
C GLY A 231 11.50 -15.05 7.36
N TYR A 232 12.48 -15.16 6.46
CA TYR A 232 13.61 -14.21 6.43
C TYR A 232 13.24 -12.84 5.87
N ASN A 233 12.30 -12.80 4.94
CA ASN A 233 11.87 -11.58 4.25
C ASN A 233 10.46 -11.13 4.67
N CYS A 234 9.91 -11.71 5.74
CA CYS A 234 8.58 -11.39 6.22
C CYS A 234 8.63 -10.70 7.59
N MET A 235 7.93 -9.59 7.71
CA MET A 235 7.64 -8.89 8.97
C MET A 235 6.14 -8.98 9.23
N TYR A 236 5.78 -9.30 10.47
CA TYR A 236 4.40 -9.44 10.89
C TYR A 236 4.04 -8.33 11.86
N TYR A 237 2.94 -7.63 11.59
CA TYR A 237 2.43 -6.59 12.46
C TYR A 237 0.97 -6.88 12.84
N MET A 238 0.68 -6.76 14.13
CA MET A 238 -0.68 -6.87 14.68
C MET A 238 -1.03 -5.51 15.28
N GLY A 239 -2.02 -4.83 14.69
CA GLY A 239 -2.45 -3.47 15.06
C GLY A 239 -3.86 -3.41 15.59
#